data_6cf72634039e31d23d6b514c6a37f5cb
#
_entry.id   6cf72634039e31d23d6b514c6a37f5cb
#
_cell.length_a   1.000
_cell.length_b   1.000
_cell.length_c   1.000
_cell.angle_alpha   90.00
_cell.angle_beta   90.00
_cell.angle_gamma   90.00
#
_symmetry.space_group_name_H-M   'P 1'
#
loop_
_entity.id
_entity.type
_entity.pdbx_description
1 polymer ?
#
loop_
_entity_poly.entity_id
_entity_poly.type
_entity_poly.pdbx_seq_one_letter_code
_entity_poly.pdbx_strand_id
1 'polypeptide(L)'
;IDAMLQGIDINHIEELSKIAQQIRQAIIEASFPSSLEDDIEIAWQKMCDEAKSTDIAVAVRSSATAEDLPDASFAGQQETFLNIQGLDNVKEAIKHVFASLYNDRAISYRVHKGFTDIPIALSAGIQRMVRSDKGAAGVMFTIDTESGFEDVVLITSSYGLGETLVQGAVNPDEFYVHKPMLKA
;
A
#
# COMPACT_ATOMS: atom_id res chain seq x y z
N ILE A 1 -0.51 0.77 22.78
CA ILE A 1 0.52 0.91 21.75
C ILE A 1 1.51 2.00 22.15
N ASP A 2 1.06 3.23 22.43
CA ASP A 2 1.95 4.37 22.74
C ASP A 2 2.88 4.07 23.92
N ALA A 3 2.37 3.42 24.98
CA ALA A 3 3.20 2.99 26.11
C ALA A 3 4.27 1.95 25.74
N MET A 4 4.04 1.15 24.70
CA MET A 4 5.02 0.16 24.20
C MET A 4 6.10 0.81 23.33
N LEU A 5 5.81 1.94 22.72
CA LEU A 5 6.74 2.69 21.88
C LEU A 5 7.61 3.68 22.70
N GLN A 6 7.19 4.03 23.92
CA GLN A 6 7.95 4.93 24.79
C GLN A 6 9.27 4.30 25.23
N GLY A 7 10.37 4.96 24.93
CA GLY A 7 11.70 4.56 25.38
C GLY A 7 12.39 3.48 24.54
N ILE A 8 11.84 3.13 23.36
CA ILE A 8 12.52 2.20 22.45
C ILE A 8 13.80 2.84 21.91
N ASP A 9 14.92 2.14 22.11
CA ASP A 9 16.16 2.45 21.40
C ASP A 9 16.15 1.77 20.03
N ILE A 10 15.97 2.55 18.96
CA ILE A 10 15.95 2.07 17.58
C ILE A 10 17.28 1.44 17.13
N ASN A 11 18.37 1.67 17.86
CA ASN A 11 19.67 1.04 17.56
C ASN A 11 19.71 -0.42 18.05
N HIS A 12 18.81 -0.82 18.94
CA HIS A 12 18.62 -2.20 19.39
C HIS A 12 17.57 -2.91 18.51
N ILE A 13 18.01 -3.34 17.32
CA ILE A 13 17.13 -3.93 16.28
C ILE A 13 16.30 -5.10 16.79
N GLU A 14 16.86 -5.96 17.63
CA GLU A 14 16.16 -7.14 18.17
C GLU A 14 15.01 -6.73 19.11
N GLU A 15 15.22 -5.74 19.95
CA GLU A 15 14.20 -5.24 20.87
C GLU A 15 13.09 -4.51 20.10
N LEU A 16 13.47 -3.65 19.16
CA LEU A 16 12.54 -2.98 18.26
C LEU A 16 11.65 -3.99 17.53
N SER A 17 12.26 -5.01 16.92
CA SER A 17 11.52 -6.03 16.14
C SER A 17 10.55 -6.81 17.01
N LYS A 18 10.94 -7.16 18.24
CA LYS A 18 10.08 -7.85 19.19
C LYS A 18 8.86 -7.02 19.60
N ILE A 19 9.07 -5.74 19.93
CA ILE A 19 7.97 -4.83 20.31
C ILE A 19 7.06 -4.56 19.11
N ALA A 20 7.63 -4.29 17.95
CA ALA A 20 6.89 -4.12 16.72
C ALA A 20 6.01 -5.33 16.39
N GLN A 21 6.55 -6.54 16.55
CA GLN A 21 5.78 -7.78 16.38
C GLN A 21 4.62 -7.90 17.38
N GLN A 22 4.84 -7.58 18.64
CA GLN A 22 3.78 -7.61 19.65
C GLN A 22 2.65 -6.62 19.34
N ILE A 23 2.98 -5.42 18.88
CA ILE A 23 1.99 -4.42 18.47
C ILE A 23 1.20 -4.91 17.26
N ARG A 24 1.87 -5.41 16.23
CA ARG A 24 1.19 -5.95 15.04
C ARG A 24 0.25 -7.09 15.40
N GLN A 25 0.70 -8.01 16.24
CA GLN A 25 -0.12 -9.13 16.69
C GLN A 25 -1.37 -8.66 17.44
N ALA A 26 -1.22 -7.70 18.35
CA ALA A 26 -2.36 -7.14 19.08
C ALA A 26 -3.39 -6.46 18.15
N ILE A 27 -2.95 -5.82 17.06
CA ILE A 27 -3.84 -5.22 16.07
C ILE A 27 -4.59 -6.30 15.29
N ILE A 28 -3.89 -7.35 14.85
CA ILE A 28 -4.46 -8.45 14.06
C ILE A 28 -5.49 -9.23 14.87
N GLU A 29 -5.22 -9.46 16.16
CA GLU A 29 -6.12 -10.19 17.06
C GLU A 29 -7.32 -9.36 17.55
N ALA A 30 -7.24 -8.03 17.46
CA ALA A 30 -8.33 -7.16 17.88
C ALA A 30 -9.57 -7.36 17.00
N SER A 31 -10.75 -7.37 17.65
CA SER A 31 -12.03 -7.35 16.94
C SER A 31 -12.32 -5.95 16.41
N PHE A 32 -12.96 -5.88 15.27
CA PHE A 32 -13.52 -4.60 14.81
C PHE A 32 -14.66 -4.15 15.73
N PRO A 33 -14.88 -2.84 15.90
CA PRO A 33 -16.14 -2.34 16.43
C PRO A 33 -17.30 -2.86 15.55
N SER A 34 -18.41 -3.27 16.17
CA SER A 34 -19.54 -3.86 15.45
C SER A 34 -20.07 -2.97 14.32
N SER A 35 -20.16 -1.66 14.57
CA SER A 35 -20.57 -0.70 13.54
C SER A 35 -19.66 -0.67 12.32
N LEU A 36 -18.34 -0.78 12.52
CA LEU A 36 -17.38 -0.83 11.41
C LEU A 36 -17.47 -2.16 10.66
N GLU A 37 -17.69 -3.25 11.39
CA GLU A 37 -17.86 -4.58 10.79
C GLU A 37 -19.10 -4.62 9.89
N ASP A 38 -20.24 -4.10 10.38
CA ASP A 38 -21.49 -3.99 9.61
C ASP A 38 -21.27 -3.13 8.35
N ASP A 39 -20.60 -1.99 8.46
CA ASP A 39 -20.32 -1.11 7.32
C ASP A 39 -19.41 -1.78 6.27
N ILE A 40 -18.42 -2.57 6.70
CA ILE A 40 -17.57 -3.36 5.79
C ILE A 40 -18.41 -4.39 5.05
N GLU A 41 -19.30 -5.09 5.73
CA GLU A 41 -20.19 -6.10 5.11
C GLU A 41 -21.12 -5.48 4.07
N ILE A 42 -21.74 -4.35 4.41
CA ILE A 42 -22.61 -3.61 3.50
C ILE A 42 -21.85 -3.15 2.25
N ALA A 43 -20.65 -2.58 2.44
CA ALA A 43 -19.82 -2.11 1.34
C ALA A 43 -19.34 -3.28 0.44
N TRP A 44 -18.96 -4.41 1.05
CA TRP A 44 -18.59 -5.62 0.32
C TRP A 44 -19.75 -6.16 -0.53
N GLN A 45 -20.93 -6.30 0.06
CA GLN A 45 -22.11 -6.76 -0.67
C GLN A 45 -22.42 -5.86 -1.88
N LYS A 46 -22.35 -4.54 -1.69
CA LYS A 46 -22.54 -3.59 -2.78
C LYS A 46 -21.52 -3.79 -3.91
N MET A 47 -20.25 -4.02 -3.60
CA MET A 47 -19.22 -4.31 -4.61
C MET A 47 -19.50 -5.60 -5.36
N CYS A 48 -19.98 -6.64 -4.69
CA CYS A 48 -20.37 -7.91 -5.29
C CYS A 48 -21.56 -7.74 -6.23
N ASP A 49 -22.58 -6.99 -5.81
CA ASP A 49 -23.79 -6.72 -6.61
C ASP A 49 -23.44 -5.93 -7.89
N GLU A 50 -22.60 -4.88 -7.78
CA GLU A 50 -22.10 -4.11 -8.92
C GLU A 50 -21.28 -4.98 -9.89
N ALA A 51 -20.52 -5.91 -9.36
CA ALA A 51 -19.74 -6.87 -10.15
C ALA A 51 -20.59 -8.01 -10.74
N LYS A 52 -21.82 -8.19 -10.26
CA LYS A 52 -22.68 -9.35 -10.54
C LYS A 52 -21.98 -10.69 -10.27
N SER A 53 -21.22 -10.74 -9.19
CA SER A 53 -20.44 -11.90 -8.78
C SER A 53 -20.27 -11.89 -7.26
N THR A 54 -20.34 -13.05 -6.65
CA THR A 54 -20.06 -13.24 -5.21
C THR A 54 -18.55 -13.49 -4.94
N ASP A 55 -17.80 -13.78 -6.00
CA ASP A 55 -16.37 -14.11 -5.95
C ASP A 55 -15.58 -13.06 -6.75
N ILE A 56 -15.37 -11.90 -6.10
CA ILE A 56 -14.56 -10.81 -6.65
C ILE A 56 -13.20 -10.80 -6.00
N ALA A 57 -12.16 -10.61 -6.81
CA ALA A 57 -10.81 -10.36 -6.31
C ALA A 57 -10.60 -8.85 -6.10
N VAL A 58 -10.02 -8.48 -4.97
CA VAL A 58 -9.73 -7.10 -4.61
C VAL A 58 -8.27 -6.91 -4.22
N ALA A 59 -7.79 -5.69 -4.36
CA ALA A 59 -6.58 -5.21 -3.71
C ALA A 59 -6.98 -4.50 -2.42
N VAL A 60 -6.30 -4.81 -1.31
CA VAL A 60 -6.44 -4.10 -0.04
C VAL A 60 -5.16 -3.29 0.16
N ARG A 61 -5.28 -1.97 0.17
CA ARG A 61 -4.15 -1.04 0.09
C ARG A 61 -4.18 -0.04 1.24
N SER A 62 -3.01 0.31 1.73
CA SER A 62 -2.85 1.42 2.67
C SER A 62 -3.00 2.78 1.97
N SER A 63 -3.47 3.76 2.72
CA SER A 63 -3.36 5.19 2.40
C SER A 63 -3.18 5.95 3.71
N ALA A 64 -2.02 6.55 3.89
CA ALA A 64 -1.64 7.23 5.13
C ALA A 64 -1.62 8.74 4.97
N THR A 65 -1.95 9.46 6.03
CA THR A 65 -1.89 10.94 6.06
C THR A 65 -0.46 11.47 5.93
N ALA A 66 0.53 10.62 6.20
CA ALA A 66 1.96 10.98 6.14
C ALA A 66 2.66 10.41 4.90
N GLU A 67 1.93 9.91 3.90
CA GLU A 67 2.53 9.24 2.73
C GLU A 67 3.37 10.22 1.89
N ASP A 68 2.90 11.46 1.71
CA ASP A 68 3.56 12.50 0.92
C ASP A 68 3.71 13.80 1.76
N LEU A 69 4.62 13.78 2.72
CA LEU A 69 5.00 15.00 3.43
C LEU A 69 6.07 15.77 2.64
N PRO A 70 6.11 17.12 2.71
CA PRO A 70 7.08 17.94 1.98
C PRO A 70 8.53 17.54 2.20
N ASP A 71 8.85 17.10 3.41
CA ASP A 71 10.22 16.76 3.84
C ASP A 71 10.47 15.28 4.09
N ALA A 72 9.44 14.44 3.85
CA ALA A 72 9.51 13.02 4.11
C ALA A 72 8.47 12.23 3.30
N SER A 73 8.87 11.12 2.70
CA SER A 73 7.96 10.21 2.00
C SER A 73 7.94 8.85 2.70
N PHE A 74 6.75 8.37 3.01
CA PHE A 74 6.51 7.02 3.52
C PHE A 74 6.14 6.04 2.38
N ALA A 75 6.37 6.43 1.14
CA ALA A 75 6.08 5.58 -0.01
C ALA A 75 6.78 4.22 0.12
N GLY A 76 6.04 3.14 -0.13
CA GLY A 76 6.55 1.77 -0.05
C GLY A 76 6.86 1.24 1.35
N GLN A 77 6.50 1.98 2.42
CA GLN A 77 6.67 1.51 3.80
C GLN A 77 5.52 0.64 4.30
N GLN A 78 4.41 0.62 3.58
CA GLN A 78 3.18 -0.04 3.97
C GLN A 78 2.82 -1.13 2.97
N GLU A 79 2.02 -2.10 3.43
CA GLU A 79 1.71 -3.29 2.66
C GLU A 79 0.48 -3.10 1.76
N THR A 80 0.51 -3.80 0.63
CA THR A 80 -0.63 -3.97 -0.28
C THR A 80 -0.85 -5.45 -0.49
N PHE A 81 -2.08 -5.90 -0.31
CA PHE A 81 -2.49 -7.29 -0.50
C PHE A 81 -3.31 -7.38 -1.78
N LEU A 82 -2.87 -8.20 -2.72
CA LEU A 82 -3.50 -8.38 -4.03
C LEU A 82 -4.26 -9.69 -4.10
N ASN A 83 -5.27 -9.75 -4.97
CA ASN A 83 -6.07 -10.95 -5.24
C ASN A 83 -6.77 -11.52 -4.00
N ILE A 84 -7.15 -10.68 -3.05
CA ILE A 84 -7.92 -11.09 -1.88
C ILE A 84 -9.35 -11.39 -2.32
N GLN A 85 -9.88 -12.54 -1.91
CA GLN A 85 -11.22 -13.01 -2.22
C GLN A 85 -11.95 -13.41 -0.93
N GLY A 86 -13.25 -13.10 -0.87
CA GLY A 86 -14.09 -13.39 0.29
C GLY A 86 -13.98 -12.35 1.40
N LEU A 87 -15.12 -12.10 2.07
CA LEU A 87 -15.25 -11.05 3.08
C LEU A 87 -14.30 -11.25 4.27
N ASP A 88 -14.17 -12.48 4.76
CA ASP A 88 -13.33 -12.76 5.93
C ASP A 88 -11.86 -12.47 5.63
N ASN A 89 -11.37 -12.85 4.45
CA ASN A 89 -10.01 -12.54 4.01
C ASN A 89 -9.80 -11.05 3.80
N VAL A 90 -10.82 -10.32 3.35
CA VAL A 90 -10.77 -8.85 3.25
C VAL A 90 -10.66 -8.22 4.64
N LYS A 91 -11.47 -8.67 5.62
CA LYS A 91 -11.40 -8.21 7.01
C LYS A 91 -10.01 -8.47 7.61
N GLU A 92 -9.44 -9.64 7.36
CA GLU A 92 -8.07 -9.97 7.79
C GLU A 92 -7.03 -9.08 7.12
N ALA A 93 -7.09 -8.89 5.81
CA ALA A 93 -6.17 -8.02 5.07
C ALA A 93 -6.24 -6.56 5.56
N ILE A 94 -7.42 -6.04 5.92
CA ILE A 94 -7.57 -4.71 6.53
C ILE A 94 -6.77 -4.62 7.83
N LYS A 95 -6.83 -5.61 8.69
CA LYS A 95 -6.06 -5.65 9.95
C LYS A 95 -4.56 -5.68 9.68
N HIS A 96 -4.13 -6.45 8.69
CA HIS A 96 -2.72 -6.47 8.27
C HIS A 96 -2.26 -5.12 7.71
N VAL A 97 -3.09 -4.43 6.93
CA VAL A 97 -2.81 -3.06 6.49
C VAL A 97 -2.62 -2.14 7.70
N PHE A 98 -3.50 -2.17 8.70
CA PHE A 98 -3.32 -1.36 9.90
C PHE A 98 -2.08 -1.75 10.70
N ALA A 99 -1.77 -3.03 10.79
CA ALA A 99 -0.58 -3.54 11.46
C ALA A 99 0.72 -3.09 10.76
N SER A 100 0.69 -2.90 9.43
CA SER A 100 1.87 -2.48 8.65
C SER A 100 2.41 -1.11 9.06
N LEU A 101 1.60 -0.26 9.69
CA LEU A 101 2.03 1.00 10.29
C LEU A 101 3.11 0.80 11.38
N TYR A 102 3.19 -0.40 11.93
CA TYR A 102 4.12 -0.81 12.97
C TYR A 102 5.15 -1.83 12.49
N ASN A 103 5.49 -1.83 11.21
CA ASN A 103 6.66 -2.52 10.68
C ASN A 103 7.93 -1.87 11.21
N ASP A 104 8.98 -2.65 11.39
CA ASP A 104 10.27 -2.21 11.92
C ASP A 104 10.81 -0.99 11.16
N ARG A 105 10.70 -0.99 9.84
CA ARG A 105 11.06 0.15 8.97
C ARG A 105 10.23 1.39 9.26
N ALA A 106 8.91 1.23 9.40
CA ALA A 106 8.00 2.35 9.63
C ALA A 106 8.24 2.99 11.01
N ILE A 107 8.55 2.19 12.04
CA ILE A 107 8.90 2.69 13.37
C ILE A 107 10.25 3.41 13.31
N SER A 108 11.29 2.76 12.77
CA SER A 108 12.63 3.35 12.66
C SER A 108 12.60 4.67 11.88
N TYR A 109 11.87 4.73 10.77
CA TYR A 109 11.75 5.93 9.96
C TYR A 109 11.10 7.08 10.74
N ARG A 110 10.00 6.81 11.47
CA ARG A 110 9.32 7.83 12.30
C ARG A 110 10.24 8.40 13.37
N VAL A 111 10.97 7.54 14.06
CA VAL A 111 11.90 7.98 15.11
C VAL A 111 13.04 8.82 14.51
N HIS A 112 13.66 8.37 13.41
CA HIS A 112 14.72 9.12 12.72
C HIS A 112 14.28 10.50 12.22
N LYS A 113 13.02 10.63 11.81
CA LYS A 113 12.45 11.89 11.32
C LYS A 113 11.87 12.77 12.43
N GLY A 114 11.88 12.31 13.69
CA GLY A 114 11.29 13.03 14.80
C GLY A 114 9.76 13.09 14.76
N PHE A 115 9.11 12.14 14.08
CA PHE A 115 7.64 12.05 13.94
C PHE A 115 7.00 11.17 15.02
N THR A 116 7.62 11.06 16.18
CA THR A 116 7.10 10.26 17.30
C THR A 116 5.80 10.80 17.85
N ASP A 117 5.64 12.12 17.82
CA ASP A 117 4.49 12.83 18.41
C ASP A 117 3.43 13.24 17.36
N ILE A 118 3.66 12.93 16.08
CA ILE A 118 2.71 13.25 15.01
C ILE A 118 1.71 12.08 14.88
N PRO A 119 0.41 12.33 15.07
CA PRO A 119 -0.60 11.30 14.86
C PRO A 119 -0.66 10.93 13.36
N ILE A 120 -0.19 9.75 13.04
CA ILE A 120 -0.31 9.19 11.69
C ILE A 120 -1.61 8.39 11.63
N ALA A 121 -2.51 8.81 10.77
CA ALA A 121 -3.71 8.06 10.45
C ALA A 121 -3.50 7.24 9.18
N LEU A 122 -4.05 6.03 9.18
CA LEU A 122 -4.00 5.10 8.07
C LEU A 122 -5.42 4.64 7.74
N SER A 123 -5.75 4.64 6.47
CA SER A 123 -6.95 4.00 5.95
C SER A 123 -6.59 2.75 5.13
N ALA A 124 -7.49 1.78 5.09
CA ALA A 124 -7.41 0.64 4.19
C ALA A 124 -8.40 0.85 3.04
N GLY A 125 -7.89 0.99 1.83
CA GLY A 125 -8.67 1.08 0.61
C GLY A 125 -8.90 -0.30 0.01
N ILE A 126 -10.16 -0.67 -0.25
CA ILE A 126 -10.52 -1.91 -0.92
C ILE A 126 -10.90 -1.59 -2.36
N GLN A 127 -10.15 -2.10 -3.31
CA GLN A 127 -10.31 -1.81 -4.72
C GLN A 127 -10.45 -3.11 -5.53
N ARG A 128 -11.42 -3.17 -6.42
CA ARG A 128 -11.55 -4.31 -7.34
C ARG A 128 -10.29 -4.46 -8.19
N MET A 129 -9.79 -5.70 -8.29
CA MET A 129 -8.65 -6.01 -9.15
C MET A 129 -8.96 -5.70 -10.61
N VAL A 130 -8.03 -4.99 -11.26
CA VAL A 130 -8.04 -4.87 -12.73
C VAL A 130 -7.49 -6.17 -13.29
N ARG A 131 -8.14 -6.72 -14.32
CA ARG A 131 -7.79 -8.00 -14.94
C ARG A 131 -6.55 -7.88 -15.85
N SER A 132 -5.45 -7.37 -15.30
CA SER A 132 -4.16 -7.29 -16.01
C SER A 132 -3.53 -8.66 -16.26
N ASP A 133 -4.00 -9.71 -15.57
CA ASP A 133 -3.67 -11.11 -15.87
C ASP A 133 -4.07 -11.55 -17.29
N LYS A 134 -4.99 -10.81 -17.94
CA LYS A 134 -5.41 -11.00 -19.35
C LYS A 134 -4.88 -9.91 -20.28
N GLY A 135 -3.93 -9.09 -19.82
CA GLY A 135 -3.43 -7.94 -20.55
C GLY A 135 -2.05 -7.55 -20.04
N ALA A 136 -1.84 -6.27 -19.87
CA ALA A 136 -0.60 -5.68 -19.42
C ALA A 136 -0.84 -4.67 -18.29
N ALA A 137 0.19 -4.43 -17.50
CA ALA A 137 0.25 -3.37 -16.52
C ALA A 137 1.57 -2.60 -16.67
N GLY A 138 1.60 -1.36 -16.19
CA GLY A 138 2.79 -0.54 -16.34
C GLY A 138 2.77 0.69 -15.45
N VAL A 139 3.86 1.44 -15.52
CA VAL A 139 4.02 2.74 -14.86
C VAL A 139 4.32 3.78 -15.93
N MET A 140 3.74 4.96 -15.76
CA MET A 140 3.96 6.09 -16.66
C MET A 140 4.44 7.29 -15.86
N PHE A 141 5.53 7.88 -16.31
CA PHE A 141 6.08 9.12 -15.77
C PHE A 141 5.99 10.22 -16.83
N THR A 142 5.64 11.42 -16.41
CA THR A 142 5.57 12.59 -17.30
C THR A 142 6.91 13.28 -17.50
N ILE A 143 7.99 12.64 -17.12
CA ILE A 143 9.37 13.07 -17.20
C ILE A 143 10.25 11.82 -17.35
N ASP A 144 11.41 11.94 -17.95
CA ASP A 144 12.45 10.90 -17.83
C ASP A 144 13.02 10.93 -16.39
N THR A 145 12.83 9.85 -15.67
CA THR A 145 13.20 9.74 -14.25
C THR A 145 14.71 9.69 -14.00
N GLU A 146 15.52 9.38 -15.02
CA GLU A 146 16.97 9.32 -14.92
C GLU A 146 17.63 10.67 -15.24
N SER A 147 17.26 11.27 -16.38
CA SER A 147 17.87 12.50 -16.87
C SER A 147 17.15 13.77 -16.44
N GLY A 148 15.90 13.67 -15.98
CA GLY A 148 15.05 14.83 -15.70
C GLY A 148 14.50 15.52 -16.95
N PHE A 149 14.59 14.90 -18.14
CA PHE A 149 14.11 15.50 -19.37
C PHE A 149 12.58 15.59 -19.40
N GLU A 150 12.05 16.81 -19.45
CA GLU A 150 10.62 17.11 -19.27
C GLU A 150 9.77 16.88 -20.53
N ASP A 151 10.35 16.90 -21.72
CA ASP A 151 9.61 16.79 -22.98
C ASP A 151 9.31 15.34 -23.40
N VAL A 152 9.38 14.41 -22.47
CA VAL A 152 9.08 12.99 -22.70
C VAL A 152 8.06 12.46 -21.70
N VAL A 153 7.29 11.47 -22.13
CA VAL A 153 6.57 10.55 -21.25
C VAL A 153 7.30 9.21 -21.35
N LEU A 154 7.81 8.73 -20.22
CA LEU A 154 8.40 7.42 -20.08
C LEU A 154 7.31 6.44 -19.62
N ILE A 155 7.13 5.36 -20.36
CA ILE A 155 6.19 4.29 -20.02
C ILE A 155 6.97 3.00 -19.94
N THR A 156 6.86 2.30 -18.81
CA THR A 156 7.36 0.93 -18.65
C THR A 156 6.19 0.00 -18.50
N SER A 157 6.16 -1.12 -19.21
CA SER A 157 5.06 -2.06 -19.18
C SER A 157 5.50 -3.51 -19.28
N SER A 158 4.69 -4.41 -18.74
CA SER A 158 4.88 -5.85 -18.85
C SER A 158 3.53 -6.57 -18.86
N TYR A 159 3.49 -7.78 -19.37
CA TYR A 159 2.31 -8.63 -19.28
C TYR A 159 2.06 -9.05 -17.83
N GLY A 160 0.78 -9.15 -17.46
CA GLY A 160 0.35 -9.59 -16.15
C GLY A 160 0.22 -8.46 -15.11
N LEU A 161 0.43 -8.79 -13.84
CA LEU A 161 0.27 -7.86 -12.73
C LEU A 161 1.42 -6.86 -12.66
N GLY A 162 1.09 -5.60 -12.36
CA GLY A 162 2.08 -4.53 -12.19
C GLY A 162 3.03 -4.72 -11.00
N GLU A 163 2.70 -5.59 -10.06
CA GLU A 163 3.54 -5.91 -8.91
C GLU A 163 4.93 -6.38 -9.32
N THR A 164 5.02 -7.29 -10.28
CA THR A 164 6.30 -7.84 -10.76
C THR A 164 7.20 -6.79 -11.41
N LEU A 165 6.58 -5.80 -12.06
CA LEU A 165 7.29 -4.66 -12.65
C LEU A 165 7.82 -3.72 -11.56
N VAL A 166 6.97 -3.36 -10.59
CA VAL A 166 7.34 -2.45 -9.49
C VAL A 166 8.43 -3.06 -8.59
N GLN A 167 8.41 -4.38 -8.40
CA GLN A 167 9.44 -5.11 -7.64
C GLN A 167 10.74 -5.33 -8.43
N GLY A 168 10.78 -4.98 -9.72
CA GLY A 168 11.95 -5.22 -10.58
C GLY A 168 12.19 -6.71 -10.88
N ALA A 169 11.14 -7.54 -10.77
CA ALA A 169 11.22 -8.99 -11.01
C ALA A 169 11.18 -9.36 -12.49
N VAL A 170 10.85 -8.41 -13.36
CA VAL A 170 10.76 -8.58 -14.81
C VAL A 170 11.49 -7.46 -15.52
N ASN A 171 11.97 -7.72 -16.75
CA ASN A 171 12.46 -6.69 -17.65
C ASN A 171 11.26 -6.14 -18.43
N PRO A 172 10.86 -4.88 -18.23
CA PRO A 172 9.73 -4.30 -18.92
C PRO A 172 10.09 -3.88 -20.34
N ASP A 173 9.05 -3.73 -21.18
CA ASP A 173 9.15 -2.91 -22.37
C ASP A 173 9.14 -1.43 -21.98
N GLU A 174 10.01 -0.63 -22.63
CA GLU A 174 10.12 0.81 -22.38
C GLU A 174 9.73 1.61 -23.62
N PHE A 175 8.91 2.63 -23.40
CA PHE A 175 8.45 3.53 -24.44
C PHE A 175 8.74 4.97 -24.05
N TYR A 176 9.46 5.67 -24.92
CA TYR A 176 9.71 7.12 -24.81
C TYR A 176 8.83 7.86 -25.79
N VAL A 177 7.85 8.59 -25.29
CA VAL A 177 6.91 9.35 -26.11
C VAL A 177 7.25 10.83 -26.02
N HIS A 178 7.74 11.41 -27.11
CA HIS A 178 8.12 12.83 -27.17
C HIS A 178 6.89 13.73 -27.22
N LYS A 179 6.65 14.51 -26.15
CA LYS A 179 5.44 15.32 -25.97
C LYS A 179 5.15 16.33 -27.08
N PRO A 180 6.15 17.08 -27.60
CA PRO A 180 5.92 18.00 -28.70
C PRO A 180 5.38 17.34 -29.96
N MET A 181 5.73 16.07 -30.21
CA MET A 181 5.25 15.33 -31.41
C MET A 181 3.83 14.77 -31.23
N LEU A 182 3.28 14.71 -30.03
CA LEU A 182 1.89 14.28 -29.83
C LEU A 182 0.87 15.32 -30.34
N LYS A 183 1.29 16.54 -30.56
CA LYS A 183 0.43 17.65 -31.03
C LYS A 183 0.53 17.88 -32.56
N ALA A 184 1.35 17.11 -33.22
CA ALA A 184 1.52 17.14 -34.67
C ALA A 184 0.68 16.04 -35.34
#